data_d891103e30b39c2f21109165946a2d6e
#
_entry.id   d891103e30b39c2f21109165946a2d6e
#
_cell.length_a   1.000
_cell.length_b   1.000
_cell.length_c   1.000
_cell.angle_alpha   90.00
_cell.angle_beta   90.00
_cell.angle_gamma   90.00
#
_symmetry.space_group_name_H-M   'P 1'
#
loop_
_entity.id
_entity.type
_entity.pdbx_description
1 polymer ?
#
loop_
_entity_poly.entity_id
_entity_poly.type
_entity_poly.pdbx_seq_one_letter_code
_entity_poly.pdbx_strand_id
1 'polypeptide(L)'
;MHLHDLVIRNGNIVDGSGKKPFLGDIAIDDGKITKVGEVISSGKKEIDADGKLVAPGWVDIHTHYDGQVCWDPYLTPSSWHGVTTVVMGNCGVGFAPVKPGDENFLIQLMEGVEDIPGTALHEGIDWEWETFPEFLNAIERKEFVMDLGFMIGHGPVRSYVMGYDRCQNQVDASKEEINQMSEIVEKAINAGALGFSTSRTILHRDVHGVYVPGTEASSEEMKELAFAVDRAGEGTLEIVSDWLDQEIEMSWMKEYVEKSDCGLTVLQTNGDSVKTILYCEEQFLKGKNVRPQFPGRNVGLMFGLESSLHPFIGHPSYKEISHLPLNERLSIMRDPAFKQKILNESPSFREDLQKAAKEPVSYTHLRAHETQT
;
A
#
# COMPACT_ATOMS: atom_id res chain seq x y z
N MET A 1 -31.55 -28.02 25.91
CA MET A 1 -31.48 -27.26 24.62
C MET A 1 -30.11 -26.64 24.54
N HIS A 2 -29.44 -26.74 23.41
CA HIS A 2 -28.19 -26.05 23.21
C HIS A 2 -28.44 -24.54 23.18
N LEU A 3 -27.67 -23.76 23.92
CA LEU A 3 -27.78 -22.29 23.96
C LEU A 3 -26.52 -21.75 23.27
N HIS A 4 -26.72 -21.08 22.13
CA HIS A 4 -25.60 -20.46 21.41
C HIS A 4 -25.03 -19.25 22.18
N ASP A 5 -23.80 -18.89 21.97
CA ASP A 5 -23.21 -17.70 22.60
C ASP A 5 -23.86 -16.42 22.06
N LEU A 6 -24.05 -16.37 20.73
CA LEU A 6 -24.72 -15.26 20.04
C LEU A 6 -25.59 -15.80 18.91
N VAL A 7 -26.80 -15.24 18.76
CA VAL A 7 -27.62 -15.44 17.56
C VAL A 7 -28.00 -14.11 16.95
N ILE A 8 -27.75 -13.97 15.65
CA ILE A 8 -28.25 -12.84 14.85
C ILE A 8 -29.52 -13.32 14.15
N ARG A 9 -30.66 -12.66 14.43
CA ARG A 9 -32.00 -13.01 13.93
C ARG A 9 -32.41 -12.13 12.74
N ASN A 10 -33.24 -12.68 11.88
CA ASN A 10 -33.93 -11.94 10.82
C ASN A 10 -33.00 -11.14 9.90
N GLY A 11 -31.81 -11.66 9.63
CA GLY A 11 -30.85 -11.01 8.76
C GLY A 11 -31.13 -11.25 7.27
N ASN A 12 -30.89 -10.24 6.42
CA ASN A 12 -30.74 -10.42 4.98
C ASN A 12 -29.29 -10.77 4.70
N ILE A 13 -28.99 -12.07 4.62
CA ILE A 13 -27.64 -12.60 4.67
C ILE A 13 -26.98 -12.53 3.30
N VAL A 14 -25.75 -11.95 3.27
CA VAL A 14 -24.81 -12.00 2.14
C VAL A 14 -23.57 -12.74 2.62
N ASP A 15 -23.42 -13.99 2.19
CA ASP A 15 -22.42 -14.92 2.71
C ASP A 15 -21.05 -14.88 1.99
N GLY A 16 -20.87 -13.91 1.06
CA GLY A 16 -19.64 -13.80 0.26
C GLY A 16 -19.51 -14.81 -0.89
N SER A 17 -20.44 -15.73 -1.06
CA SER A 17 -20.40 -16.76 -2.12
C SER A 17 -20.74 -16.23 -3.52
N GLY A 18 -21.17 -14.97 -3.65
CA GLY A 18 -21.70 -14.41 -4.89
C GLY A 18 -23.16 -14.79 -5.21
N LYS A 19 -23.82 -15.57 -4.36
CA LYS A 19 -25.24 -15.90 -4.48
C LYS A 19 -26.11 -14.72 -4.06
N LYS A 20 -27.41 -14.80 -4.43
CA LYS A 20 -28.38 -13.79 -4.00
C LYS A 20 -28.52 -13.79 -2.48
N PRO A 21 -28.70 -12.61 -1.86
CA PRO A 21 -29.02 -12.51 -0.44
C PRO A 21 -30.26 -13.34 -0.09
N PHE A 22 -30.31 -13.86 1.13
CA PHE A 22 -31.43 -14.64 1.64
C PHE A 22 -31.75 -14.28 3.10
N LEU A 23 -33.00 -14.40 3.49
CA LEU A 23 -33.42 -14.17 4.89
C LEU A 23 -33.05 -15.38 5.74
N GLY A 24 -32.47 -15.12 6.91
CA GLY A 24 -32.07 -16.17 7.83
C GLY A 24 -31.44 -15.63 9.10
N ASP A 25 -31.03 -16.57 9.95
CA ASP A 25 -30.36 -16.33 11.21
C ASP A 25 -28.91 -16.81 11.13
N ILE A 26 -28.07 -16.33 12.05
CA ILE A 26 -26.68 -16.81 12.21
C ILE A 26 -26.47 -17.17 13.68
N ALA A 27 -25.99 -18.39 13.95
CA ALA A 27 -25.54 -18.80 15.27
C ALA A 27 -24.01 -18.79 15.36
N ILE A 28 -23.51 -18.32 16.49
CA ILE A 28 -22.09 -18.17 16.79
C ILE A 28 -21.81 -18.81 18.14
N ASP A 29 -20.80 -19.67 18.19
CA ASP A 29 -20.29 -20.34 19.41
C ASP A 29 -18.76 -20.28 19.39
N ASP A 30 -18.17 -19.98 20.53
CA ASP A 30 -16.69 -19.88 20.69
C ASP A 30 -16.04 -18.98 19.60
N GLY A 31 -16.72 -17.85 19.27
CA GLY A 31 -16.24 -16.90 18.28
C GLY A 31 -16.35 -17.36 16.82
N LYS A 32 -16.98 -18.53 16.56
CA LYS A 32 -17.11 -19.10 15.20
C LYS A 32 -18.58 -19.18 14.78
N ILE A 33 -18.83 -18.90 13.50
CA ILE A 33 -20.16 -19.15 12.90
C ILE A 33 -20.37 -20.68 12.84
N THR A 34 -21.37 -21.17 13.59
CA THR A 34 -21.70 -22.59 13.69
C THR A 34 -22.92 -22.97 12.85
N LYS A 35 -23.78 -22.01 12.56
CA LYS A 35 -24.94 -22.22 11.70
C LYS A 35 -25.37 -20.96 10.98
N VAL A 36 -25.80 -21.08 9.73
CA VAL A 36 -26.39 -20.03 8.90
C VAL A 36 -27.69 -20.55 8.29
N GLY A 37 -28.75 -19.76 8.35
CA GLY A 37 -30.09 -20.10 7.85
C GLY A 37 -31.09 -20.13 9.00
N GLU A 38 -31.85 -21.22 9.14
CA GLU A 38 -32.82 -21.35 10.24
C GLU A 38 -32.12 -21.78 11.54
N VAL A 39 -32.17 -20.93 12.58
CA VAL A 39 -31.64 -21.21 13.91
C VAL A 39 -32.80 -21.29 14.92
N ILE A 40 -33.15 -22.52 15.32
CA ILE A 40 -34.24 -22.79 16.24
C ILE A 40 -33.84 -22.50 17.70
N SER A 41 -32.59 -22.78 18.07
CA SER A 41 -32.08 -22.61 19.42
C SER A 41 -31.91 -21.13 19.76
N SER A 42 -32.04 -20.78 21.04
CA SER A 42 -31.79 -19.42 21.54
C SER A 42 -30.29 -19.16 21.73
N GLY A 43 -29.90 -17.86 21.70
CA GLY A 43 -28.59 -17.41 22.10
C GLY A 43 -28.54 -16.86 23.52
N LYS A 44 -27.37 -16.90 24.16
CA LYS A 44 -27.12 -16.14 25.41
C LYS A 44 -27.30 -14.65 25.15
N LYS A 45 -26.92 -14.20 23.96
CA LYS A 45 -27.16 -12.88 23.40
C LYS A 45 -27.85 -13.04 22.05
N GLU A 46 -28.86 -12.22 21.81
CA GLU A 46 -29.53 -12.17 20.50
C GLU A 46 -29.51 -10.75 19.94
N ILE A 47 -29.29 -10.62 18.64
CA ILE A 47 -29.35 -9.37 17.89
C ILE A 47 -30.43 -9.56 16.83
N ASP A 48 -31.47 -8.75 16.85
CA ASP A 48 -32.45 -8.70 15.77
C ASP A 48 -31.95 -7.75 14.68
N ALA A 49 -31.62 -8.31 13.52
CA ALA A 49 -31.15 -7.53 12.38
C ALA A 49 -32.28 -6.80 11.66
N ASP A 50 -33.57 -7.13 11.96
CA ASP A 50 -34.72 -6.44 11.41
C ASP A 50 -34.69 -6.31 9.87
N GLY A 51 -34.31 -7.39 9.20
CA GLY A 51 -34.15 -7.41 7.73
C GLY A 51 -32.94 -6.65 7.18
N LYS A 52 -32.08 -6.09 8.04
CA LYS A 52 -30.88 -5.43 7.61
C LYS A 52 -29.89 -6.41 7.00
N LEU A 53 -29.00 -5.88 6.15
CA LEU A 53 -27.93 -6.67 5.56
C LEU A 53 -26.99 -7.20 6.64
N VAL A 54 -26.72 -8.50 6.60
CA VAL A 54 -25.72 -9.17 7.45
C VAL A 54 -24.70 -9.82 6.53
N ALA A 55 -23.47 -9.34 6.62
CA ALA A 55 -22.37 -9.77 5.78
C ALA A 55 -21.12 -10.04 6.63
N PRO A 56 -20.12 -10.81 6.13
CA PRO A 56 -18.79 -10.85 6.71
C PRO A 56 -18.20 -9.45 6.84
N GLY A 57 -17.32 -9.24 7.80
CA GLY A 57 -16.52 -8.02 7.89
C GLY A 57 -15.64 -7.84 6.65
N TRP A 58 -15.35 -6.59 6.33
CA TRP A 58 -14.49 -6.27 5.20
C TRP A 58 -13.04 -6.62 5.50
N VAL A 59 -12.34 -7.14 4.50
CA VAL A 59 -10.88 -7.30 4.51
C VAL A 59 -10.29 -6.20 3.65
N ASP A 60 -9.56 -5.27 4.28
CA ASP A 60 -8.82 -4.23 3.56
C ASP A 60 -7.39 -4.73 3.33
N ILE A 61 -7.12 -5.13 2.11
CA ILE A 61 -5.86 -5.77 1.71
C ILE A 61 -4.72 -4.78 1.45
N HIS A 62 -5.00 -3.45 1.50
CA HIS A 62 -4.00 -2.44 1.22
C HIS A 62 -4.20 -1.23 2.14
N THR A 63 -3.45 -1.20 3.23
CA THR A 63 -3.47 -0.11 4.21
C THR A 63 -2.05 0.28 4.60
N HIS A 64 -1.91 1.47 5.22
CA HIS A 64 -0.65 1.99 5.74
C HIS A 64 -0.78 2.31 7.24
N TYR A 65 -1.34 1.35 7.99
CA TYR A 65 -1.41 1.43 9.46
C TYR A 65 -0.09 1.02 10.16
N ASP A 66 0.99 0.88 9.41
CA ASP A 66 2.29 0.38 9.86
C ASP A 66 2.83 1.08 11.11
N GLY A 67 2.65 2.39 11.21
CA GLY A 67 2.98 3.15 12.41
C GLY A 67 1.82 3.17 13.40
N GLN A 68 0.59 3.44 12.91
CA GLN A 68 -0.60 3.60 13.75
C GLN A 68 -0.90 2.36 14.60
N VAL A 69 -0.55 1.16 14.13
CA VAL A 69 -0.65 -0.09 14.89
C VAL A 69 0.13 -0.07 16.21
N CYS A 70 1.11 0.82 16.36
CA CYS A 70 1.86 0.94 17.60
C CYS A 70 1.08 1.64 18.72
N TRP A 71 0.09 2.51 18.40
CA TRP A 71 -0.61 3.32 19.40
C TRP A 71 -2.15 3.29 19.32
N ASP A 72 -2.75 2.87 18.18
CA ASP A 72 -4.21 2.82 18.03
C ASP A 72 -4.73 1.38 17.93
N PRO A 73 -5.25 0.80 19.02
CA PRO A 73 -5.80 -0.55 19.01
C PRO A 73 -7.10 -0.68 18.22
N TYR A 74 -7.72 0.44 17.85
CA TYR A 74 -8.96 0.45 17.06
C TYR A 74 -8.71 0.55 15.56
N LEU A 75 -7.51 0.95 15.14
CA LEU A 75 -7.14 1.18 13.73
C LEU A 75 -8.21 1.98 12.99
N THR A 76 -8.49 3.14 13.56
CA THR A 76 -9.49 4.06 13.02
C THR A 76 -8.95 4.78 11.77
N PRO A 77 -9.78 5.10 10.78
CA PRO A 77 -11.25 4.95 10.79
C PRO A 77 -11.76 3.62 10.20
N SER A 78 -10.91 2.69 9.75
CA SER A 78 -11.34 1.47 9.05
C SER A 78 -12.31 0.62 9.88
N SER A 79 -12.07 0.47 11.19
CA SER A 79 -12.96 -0.26 12.10
C SER A 79 -14.38 0.32 12.17
N TRP A 80 -14.52 1.65 12.04
CA TRP A 80 -15.83 2.32 12.03
C TRP A 80 -16.65 2.02 10.78
N HIS A 81 -16.01 1.55 9.72
CA HIS A 81 -16.64 1.23 8.43
C HIS A 81 -16.86 -0.28 8.24
N GLY A 82 -16.69 -1.07 9.30
CA GLY A 82 -16.95 -2.50 9.27
C GLY A 82 -15.81 -3.34 8.70
N VAL A 83 -14.61 -2.78 8.63
CA VAL A 83 -13.38 -3.55 8.36
C VAL A 83 -13.06 -4.37 9.60
N THR A 84 -12.78 -5.65 9.42
CA THR A 84 -12.43 -6.60 10.48
C THR A 84 -11.04 -7.22 10.31
N THR A 85 -10.41 -6.99 9.17
CA THR A 85 -9.04 -7.42 8.86
C THR A 85 -8.36 -6.39 7.99
N VAL A 86 -7.15 -6.00 8.35
CA VAL A 86 -6.31 -5.09 7.55
C VAL A 86 -4.97 -5.72 7.21
N VAL A 87 -4.45 -5.42 6.02
CA VAL A 87 -3.09 -5.78 5.61
C VAL A 87 -2.29 -4.51 5.44
N MET A 88 -1.13 -4.43 6.08
CA MET A 88 -0.19 -3.32 6.04
C MET A 88 1.20 -3.77 5.57
N GLY A 89 2.15 -2.85 5.42
CA GLY A 89 3.44 -3.12 4.80
C GLY A 89 3.38 -3.15 3.27
N ASN A 90 2.40 -2.49 2.69
CA ASN A 90 2.22 -2.38 1.24
C ASN A 90 3.20 -1.36 0.63
N CYS A 91 3.23 -1.23 -0.69
CA CYS A 91 4.01 -0.23 -1.42
C CYS A 91 5.51 -0.24 -1.10
N GLY A 92 6.05 -1.33 -0.57
CA GLY A 92 7.45 -1.44 -0.22
C GLY A 92 7.90 -0.58 0.96
N VAL A 93 6.98 0.01 1.73
CA VAL A 93 7.27 0.79 2.94
C VAL A 93 6.95 0.01 4.21
N GLY A 94 7.36 0.51 5.37
CA GLY A 94 7.12 -0.12 6.66
C GLY A 94 8.23 0.24 7.66
N PHE A 95 8.18 -0.34 8.87
CA PHE A 95 9.07 0.00 9.98
C PHE A 95 9.97 -1.15 10.45
N ALA A 96 10.03 -2.25 9.68
CA ALA A 96 10.92 -3.37 9.97
C ALA A 96 11.38 -4.07 8.67
N PRO A 97 12.67 -4.52 8.62
CA PRO A 97 13.71 -4.37 9.65
C PRO A 97 14.27 -2.96 9.73
N VAL A 98 14.91 -2.61 10.86
CA VAL A 98 15.55 -1.31 11.07
C VAL A 98 16.77 -1.46 11.96
N LYS A 99 17.91 -0.85 11.61
CA LYS A 99 19.06 -0.81 12.50
C LYS A 99 18.86 0.27 13.57
N PRO A 100 19.33 0.04 14.80
CA PRO A 100 19.33 1.09 15.82
C PRO A 100 20.03 2.36 15.32
N GLY A 101 19.33 3.47 15.33
CA GLY A 101 19.78 4.78 14.84
C GLY A 101 19.32 5.14 13.42
N ASP A 102 18.73 4.21 12.67
CA ASP A 102 18.23 4.42 11.30
C ASP A 102 16.70 4.67 11.26
N GLU A 103 16.02 4.71 12.42
CA GLU A 103 14.56 4.81 12.54
C GLU A 103 14.01 6.05 11.82
N ASN A 104 14.72 7.17 11.95
CA ASN A 104 14.32 8.43 11.34
C ASN A 104 14.20 8.36 9.82
N PHE A 105 15.00 7.51 9.16
CA PHE A 105 14.90 7.29 7.72
C PHE A 105 13.56 6.67 7.34
N LEU A 106 13.12 5.62 8.06
CA LEU A 106 11.84 4.96 7.78
C LEU A 106 10.66 5.88 8.07
N ILE A 107 10.77 6.76 9.08
CA ILE A 107 9.77 7.80 9.36
C ILE A 107 9.68 8.77 8.17
N GLN A 108 10.80 9.30 7.69
CA GLN A 108 10.83 10.23 6.56
C GLN A 108 10.32 9.58 5.27
N LEU A 109 10.59 8.29 5.09
CA LEU A 109 10.07 7.52 3.97
C LEU A 109 8.54 7.42 4.03
N MET A 110 7.99 7.02 5.18
CA MET A 110 6.54 6.89 5.36
C MET A 110 5.83 8.24 5.27
N GLU A 111 6.40 9.31 5.85
CA GLU A 111 5.85 10.67 5.75
C GLU A 111 5.80 11.15 4.30
N GLY A 112 6.85 10.89 3.52
CA GLY A 112 6.92 11.34 2.13
C GLY A 112 6.01 10.56 1.17
N VAL A 113 5.80 9.26 1.43
CA VAL A 113 4.99 8.37 0.57
C VAL A 113 3.51 8.45 0.91
N GLU A 114 3.16 8.47 2.22
CA GLU A 114 1.79 8.29 2.69
C GLU A 114 1.20 9.54 3.36
N ASP A 115 1.93 10.64 3.39
CA ASP A 115 1.53 11.91 4.04
C ASP A 115 1.18 11.73 5.54
N ILE A 116 1.73 10.71 6.21
CA ILE A 116 1.57 10.50 7.64
C ILE A 116 2.55 11.41 8.37
N PRO A 117 2.10 12.34 9.25
CA PRO A 117 3.00 13.28 9.90
C PRO A 117 4.12 12.58 10.67
N GLY A 118 5.38 12.89 10.33
CA GLY A 118 6.56 12.30 10.96
C GLY A 118 6.59 12.53 12.48
N THR A 119 6.03 13.63 12.96
CA THR A 119 5.88 13.91 14.41
C THR A 119 4.98 12.89 15.11
N ALA A 120 3.92 12.42 14.46
CA ALA A 120 3.04 11.39 15.01
C ALA A 120 3.76 10.03 15.06
N LEU A 121 4.53 9.71 14.02
CA LEU A 121 5.34 8.49 13.96
C LEU A 121 6.44 8.47 15.02
N HIS A 122 7.16 9.60 15.20
CA HIS A 122 8.17 9.74 16.24
C HIS A 122 7.63 9.55 17.66
N GLU A 123 6.44 10.09 17.94
CA GLU A 123 5.81 10.00 19.25
C GLU A 123 5.17 8.63 19.50
N GLY A 124 4.66 8.00 18.43
CA GLY A 124 3.83 6.81 18.54
C GLY A 124 4.55 5.47 18.43
N ILE A 125 5.78 5.43 17.92
CA ILE A 125 6.51 4.18 17.71
C ILE A 125 7.58 3.97 18.77
N ASP A 126 7.49 2.88 19.55
CA ASP A 126 8.39 2.56 20.65
C ASP A 126 9.70 1.86 20.24
N TRP A 127 9.84 1.45 19.00
CA TRP A 127 11.02 0.80 18.42
C TRP A 127 11.60 -0.36 19.25
N GLU A 128 10.76 -1.32 19.65
CA GLU A 128 11.16 -2.49 20.44
C GLU A 128 11.76 -3.63 19.57
N TRP A 129 12.14 -3.37 18.34
CA TRP A 129 12.61 -4.36 17.37
C TRP A 129 13.75 -3.85 16.50
N GLU A 130 14.52 -4.77 15.95
CA GLU A 130 15.46 -4.56 14.85
C GLU A 130 15.01 -5.36 13.61
N THR A 131 14.63 -6.62 13.82
CA THR A 131 14.24 -7.54 12.76
C THR A 131 12.71 -7.59 12.57
N PHE A 132 12.27 -8.07 11.42
CA PHE A 132 10.83 -8.22 11.15
C PHE A 132 10.12 -9.22 12.08
N PRO A 133 10.71 -10.40 12.41
CA PRO A 133 10.11 -11.28 13.41
C PRO A 133 9.97 -10.63 14.81
N GLU A 134 10.92 -9.79 15.23
CA GLU A 134 10.81 -9.05 16.49
C GLU A 134 9.67 -8.01 16.43
N PHE A 135 9.49 -7.33 15.28
CA PHE A 135 8.35 -6.46 15.05
C PHE A 135 7.03 -7.21 15.21
N LEU A 136 6.85 -8.37 14.55
CA LEU A 136 5.65 -9.17 14.71
C LEU A 136 5.41 -9.55 16.17
N ASN A 137 6.45 -9.99 16.89
CA ASN A 137 6.37 -10.31 18.31
C ASN A 137 5.99 -9.09 19.17
N ALA A 138 6.46 -7.88 18.83
CA ALA A 138 6.09 -6.65 19.53
C ALA A 138 4.60 -6.32 19.35
N ILE A 139 4.08 -6.51 18.14
CA ILE A 139 2.67 -6.26 17.84
C ILE A 139 1.76 -7.35 18.44
N GLU A 140 2.17 -8.62 18.43
CA GLU A 140 1.40 -9.73 18.99
C GLU A 140 1.10 -9.57 20.48
N ARG A 141 1.91 -8.81 21.21
CA ARG A 141 1.68 -8.51 22.64
C ARG A 141 0.55 -7.49 22.88
N LYS A 142 0.05 -6.85 21.83
CA LYS A 142 -1.00 -5.84 21.91
C LYS A 142 -2.37 -6.43 21.55
N GLU A 143 -3.45 -5.81 22.00
CA GLU A 143 -4.81 -6.23 21.68
C GLU A 143 -5.43 -5.28 20.66
N PHE A 144 -6.11 -5.84 19.66
CA PHE A 144 -6.74 -5.08 18.58
C PHE A 144 -8.19 -5.49 18.39
N VAL A 145 -9.00 -4.58 17.82
CA VAL A 145 -10.41 -4.84 17.52
C VAL A 145 -10.60 -5.57 16.18
N MET A 146 -9.53 -5.79 15.43
CA MET A 146 -9.55 -6.46 14.13
C MET A 146 -8.30 -7.32 13.96
N ASP A 147 -8.34 -8.23 12.99
CA ASP A 147 -7.20 -9.06 12.61
C ASP A 147 -6.19 -8.25 11.79
N LEU A 148 -4.91 -8.56 11.97
CA LEU A 148 -3.80 -7.87 11.33
C LEU A 148 -3.01 -8.80 10.43
N GLY A 149 -2.69 -8.35 9.24
CA GLY A 149 -1.73 -8.97 8.34
C GLY A 149 -0.62 -7.99 7.98
N PHE A 150 0.59 -8.50 7.77
CA PHE A 150 1.76 -7.69 7.46
C PHE A 150 2.48 -8.22 6.24
N MET A 151 2.86 -7.32 5.35
CA MET A 151 3.84 -7.56 4.29
C MET A 151 5.19 -7.04 4.76
N ILE A 152 6.29 -7.67 4.35
CA ILE A 152 7.61 -7.07 4.53
C ILE A 152 7.92 -6.17 3.34
N GLY A 153 8.27 -4.90 3.61
CA GLY A 153 8.50 -3.89 2.58
C GLY A 153 9.94 -3.91 2.03
N HIS A 154 10.09 -3.68 0.73
CA HIS A 154 11.39 -3.61 0.04
C HIS A 154 12.29 -2.49 0.58
N GLY A 155 11.71 -1.30 0.84
CA GLY A 155 12.47 -0.16 1.34
C GLY A 155 13.19 -0.44 2.66
N PRO A 156 12.52 -0.90 3.71
CA PRO A 156 13.17 -1.33 4.96
C PRO A 156 14.22 -2.41 4.76
N VAL A 157 13.93 -3.46 3.98
CA VAL A 157 14.89 -4.56 3.72
C VAL A 157 16.14 -4.04 3.04
N ARG A 158 15.98 -3.24 1.99
CA ARG A 158 17.09 -2.71 1.21
C ARG A 158 17.96 -1.74 2.02
N SER A 159 17.32 -0.82 2.77
CA SER A 159 18.06 0.10 3.63
C SER A 159 18.77 -0.58 4.80
N TYR A 160 18.17 -1.63 5.36
CA TYR A 160 18.79 -2.42 6.41
C TYR A 160 20.09 -3.11 5.94
N VAL A 161 20.11 -3.65 4.71
CA VAL A 161 21.28 -4.36 4.17
C VAL A 161 22.31 -3.38 3.62
N MET A 162 21.91 -2.43 2.78
CA MET A 162 22.81 -1.57 2.03
C MET A 162 23.19 -0.27 2.74
N GLY A 163 22.40 0.13 3.74
CA GLY A 163 22.51 1.42 4.40
C GLY A 163 21.86 2.57 3.63
N TYR A 164 21.52 3.62 4.38
CA TYR A 164 20.77 4.77 3.92
C TYR A 164 21.40 5.50 2.73
N ASP A 165 22.69 5.87 2.85
CA ASP A 165 23.40 6.67 1.81
C ASP A 165 23.37 6.01 0.44
N ARG A 166 23.56 4.69 0.39
CA ARG A 166 23.54 3.95 -0.88
C ARG A 166 22.14 3.84 -1.45
N CYS A 167 21.13 3.69 -0.60
CA CYS A 167 19.75 3.67 -1.03
C CYS A 167 19.30 5.01 -1.58
N GLN A 168 19.65 6.14 -0.94
CA GLN A 168 19.36 7.47 -1.46
C GLN A 168 19.97 7.74 -2.84
N ASN A 169 21.16 7.22 -3.09
CA ASN A 169 21.84 7.38 -4.38
C ASN A 169 21.45 6.31 -5.40
N GLN A 170 20.43 5.50 -5.13
CA GLN A 170 19.93 4.42 -6.00
C GLN A 170 21.06 3.50 -6.51
N VAL A 171 22.03 3.19 -5.65
CA VAL A 171 23.17 2.32 -6.01
C VAL A 171 22.68 0.89 -6.17
N ASP A 172 23.13 0.19 -7.21
CA ASP A 172 22.81 -1.22 -7.40
C ASP A 172 23.30 -2.08 -6.22
N ALA A 173 22.50 -3.07 -5.85
CA ALA A 173 22.89 -4.06 -4.86
C ALA A 173 23.87 -5.08 -5.45
N SER A 174 24.89 -5.46 -4.69
CA SER A 174 25.74 -6.59 -5.02
C SER A 174 24.99 -7.92 -4.86
N LYS A 175 25.53 -9.00 -5.43
CA LYS A 175 24.93 -10.34 -5.28
C LYS A 175 24.85 -10.78 -3.82
N GLU A 176 25.83 -10.44 -3.03
CA GLU A 176 25.87 -10.74 -1.60
C GLU A 176 24.77 -9.99 -0.86
N GLU A 177 24.53 -8.73 -1.20
CA GLU A 177 23.45 -7.93 -0.63
C GLU A 177 22.08 -8.43 -1.07
N ILE A 178 21.91 -8.80 -2.33
CA ILE A 178 20.68 -9.41 -2.84
C ILE A 178 20.38 -10.71 -2.08
N ASN A 179 21.38 -11.56 -1.87
CA ASN A 179 21.22 -12.80 -1.09
C ASN A 179 20.82 -12.51 0.37
N GLN A 180 21.42 -11.50 1.01
CA GLN A 180 21.07 -11.11 2.37
C GLN A 180 19.63 -10.58 2.45
N MET A 181 19.22 -9.73 1.51
CA MET A 181 17.82 -9.25 1.43
C MET A 181 16.85 -10.42 1.24
N SER A 182 17.18 -11.35 0.37
CA SER A 182 16.41 -12.55 0.08
C SER A 182 16.21 -13.43 1.33
N GLU A 183 17.26 -13.66 2.11
CA GLU A 183 17.17 -14.38 3.39
C GLU A 183 16.28 -13.66 4.42
N ILE A 184 16.32 -12.32 4.45
CA ILE A 184 15.47 -11.52 5.35
C ILE A 184 13.99 -11.68 4.97
N VAL A 185 13.67 -11.60 3.66
CA VAL A 185 12.30 -11.79 3.15
C VAL A 185 11.79 -13.19 3.50
N GLU A 186 12.58 -14.22 3.23
CA GLU A 186 12.22 -15.62 3.53
C GLU A 186 11.98 -15.82 5.03
N LYS A 187 12.85 -15.29 5.90
CA LYS A 187 12.70 -15.33 7.35
C LYS A 187 11.45 -14.61 7.84
N ALA A 188 11.12 -13.46 7.23
CA ALA A 188 9.93 -12.69 7.59
C ALA A 188 8.64 -13.46 7.26
N ILE A 189 8.57 -14.10 6.09
CA ILE A 189 7.40 -14.90 5.70
C ILE A 189 7.28 -16.12 6.60
N ASN A 190 8.37 -16.83 6.87
CA ASN A 190 8.39 -17.95 7.81
C ASN A 190 8.00 -17.55 9.25
N ALA A 191 8.14 -16.28 9.61
CA ALA A 191 7.70 -15.74 10.90
C ALA A 191 6.23 -15.27 10.91
N GLY A 192 5.54 -15.25 9.77
CA GLY A 192 4.12 -14.91 9.66
C GLY A 192 3.80 -13.70 8.79
N ALA A 193 4.77 -13.13 8.07
CA ALA A 193 4.45 -12.13 7.06
C ALA A 193 3.62 -12.74 5.93
N LEU A 194 2.61 -12.02 5.43
CA LEU A 194 1.75 -12.47 4.33
C LEU A 194 2.46 -12.44 2.96
N GLY A 195 3.62 -11.84 2.89
CA GLY A 195 4.41 -11.74 1.67
C GLY A 195 5.38 -10.57 1.67
N PHE A 196 5.80 -10.19 0.48
CA PHE A 196 6.75 -9.12 0.21
C PHE A 196 6.12 -8.06 -0.68
N SER A 197 6.34 -6.79 -0.38
CA SER A 197 5.84 -5.66 -1.17
C SER A 197 6.97 -4.81 -1.73
N THR A 198 6.74 -4.22 -2.92
CA THR A 198 7.72 -3.32 -3.54
C THR A 198 7.07 -2.16 -4.27
N SER A 199 7.76 -1.03 -4.29
CA SER A 199 7.39 0.14 -5.05
C SER A 199 8.40 0.44 -6.15
N ARG A 200 7.90 0.54 -7.38
CA ARG A 200 8.65 0.90 -8.59
C ARG A 200 8.00 2.09 -9.28
N THR A 201 7.40 2.97 -8.48
CA THR A 201 6.82 4.23 -8.97
C THR A 201 7.71 5.41 -8.63
N ILE A 202 7.86 6.31 -9.59
CA ILE A 202 8.56 7.58 -9.41
C ILE A 202 7.77 8.58 -8.53
N LEU A 203 6.52 8.26 -8.21
CA LEU A 203 5.67 9.09 -7.35
C LEU A 203 5.99 8.89 -5.87
N HIS A 204 6.47 7.70 -5.48
CA HIS A 204 6.84 7.42 -4.10
C HIS A 204 8.24 7.99 -3.80
N ARG A 205 8.26 8.99 -2.93
CA ARG A 205 9.48 9.72 -2.55
C ARG A 205 9.46 9.99 -1.05
N ASP A 206 10.64 10.09 -0.48
CA ASP A 206 10.79 10.58 0.88
C ASP A 206 10.50 12.10 0.97
N VAL A 207 10.56 12.65 2.17
CA VAL A 207 10.31 14.09 2.42
C VAL A 207 11.32 15.03 1.73
N HIS A 208 12.44 14.50 1.26
CA HIS A 208 13.46 15.24 0.51
C HIS A 208 13.30 15.10 -1.02
N GLY A 209 12.29 14.36 -1.47
CA GLY A 209 12.02 14.10 -2.88
C GLY A 209 12.89 13.02 -3.51
N VAL A 210 13.57 12.22 -2.70
CA VAL A 210 14.37 11.07 -3.15
C VAL A 210 13.46 9.84 -3.32
N TYR A 211 13.70 9.04 -4.36
CA TYR A 211 12.93 7.82 -4.59
C TYR A 211 13.06 6.83 -3.42
N VAL A 212 11.99 6.11 -3.14
CA VAL A 212 12.02 5.04 -2.15
C VAL A 212 13.05 3.97 -2.57
N PRO A 213 13.73 3.33 -1.60
CA PRO A 213 14.64 2.24 -1.91
C PRO A 213 13.92 1.12 -2.65
N GLY A 214 14.47 0.71 -3.79
CA GLY A 214 13.87 -0.32 -4.64
C GLY A 214 13.21 0.21 -5.91
N THR A 215 12.91 1.53 -6.02
CA THR A 215 12.30 2.10 -7.23
C THR A 215 13.11 1.78 -8.50
N GLU A 216 14.42 1.88 -8.44
CA GLU A 216 15.35 1.60 -9.55
C GLU A 216 16.11 0.27 -9.37
N ALA A 217 15.64 -0.63 -8.48
CA ALA A 217 16.26 -1.93 -8.27
C ALA A 217 16.33 -2.75 -9.56
N SER A 218 17.43 -3.48 -9.75
CA SER A 218 17.65 -4.30 -10.93
C SER A 218 16.64 -5.45 -11.04
N SER A 219 16.42 -5.93 -12.26
CA SER A 219 15.57 -7.12 -12.47
C SER A 219 16.12 -8.37 -11.77
N GLU A 220 17.44 -8.47 -11.56
CA GLU A 220 18.06 -9.56 -10.80
C GLU A 220 17.67 -9.49 -9.32
N GLU A 221 17.74 -8.31 -8.71
CA GLU A 221 17.29 -8.06 -7.34
C GLU A 221 15.80 -8.41 -7.20
N MET A 222 14.96 -7.88 -8.09
CA MET A 222 13.52 -8.14 -8.07
C MET A 222 13.17 -9.63 -8.18
N LYS A 223 13.84 -10.34 -9.07
CA LYS A 223 13.65 -11.80 -9.25
C LYS A 223 14.02 -12.55 -7.98
N GLU A 224 15.20 -12.28 -7.42
CA GLU A 224 15.69 -13.00 -6.26
C GLU A 224 14.79 -12.79 -5.04
N LEU A 225 14.31 -11.55 -4.82
CA LEU A 225 13.37 -11.25 -3.73
C LEU A 225 11.99 -11.88 -3.97
N ALA A 226 11.50 -11.88 -5.22
CA ALA A 226 10.27 -12.58 -5.56
C ALA A 226 10.39 -14.09 -5.30
N PHE A 227 11.50 -14.72 -5.69
CA PHE A 227 11.73 -16.13 -5.43
C PHE A 227 12.02 -16.45 -3.97
N ALA A 228 12.35 -15.47 -3.12
CA ALA A 228 12.38 -15.67 -1.66
C ALA A 228 10.97 -15.95 -1.11
N VAL A 229 9.92 -15.30 -1.69
CA VAL A 229 8.52 -15.62 -1.36
C VAL A 229 8.20 -17.08 -1.70
N ASP A 230 8.62 -17.54 -2.87
CA ASP A 230 8.40 -18.92 -3.32
C ASP A 230 9.15 -19.94 -2.45
N ARG A 231 10.40 -19.66 -2.07
CA ARG A 231 11.18 -20.52 -1.18
C ARG A 231 10.59 -20.67 0.23
N ALA A 232 9.90 -19.64 0.72
CA ALA A 232 9.13 -19.74 1.95
C ALA A 232 7.92 -20.67 1.81
N GLY A 233 7.51 -21.01 0.58
CA GLY A 233 6.43 -21.96 0.27
C GLY A 233 5.03 -21.39 0.35
N GLU A 234 4.87 -20.16 0.78
CA GLU A 234 3.59 -19.43 0.86
C GLU A 234 3.83 -17.91 0.76
N GLY A 235 2.77 -17.17 0.52
CA GLY A 235 2.80 -15.71 0.54
C GLY A 235 2.39 -15.08 -0.79
N THR A 236 2.46 -13.75 -0.80
CA THR A 236 2.07 -12.94 -1.94
C THR A 236 3.13 -11.89 -2.24
N LEU A 237 3.51 -11.75 -3.49
CA LEU A 237 4.28 -10.63 -3.99
C LEU A 237 3.31 -9.50 -4.35
N GLU A 238 3.50 -8.31 -3.76
CA GLU A 238 2.74 -7.09 -4.08
C GLU A 238 3.64 -6.11 -4.82
N ILE A 239 3.13 -5.55 -5.95
CA ILE A 239 3.90 -4.65 -6.80
C ILE A 239 3.10 -3.39 -7.09
N VAL A 240 3.74 -2.26 -6.85
CA VAL A 240 3.35 -0.95 -7.38
C VAL A 240 4.35 -0.54 -8.44
N SER A 241 3.92 -0.22 -9.66
CA SER A 241 4.80 0.20 -10.74
C SER A 241 4.11 1.19 -11.67
N ASP A 242 4.89 2.15 -12.20
CA ASP A 242 4.46 3.05 -13.27
C ASP A 242 4.55 2.42 -14.67
N TRP A 243 5.10 1.22 -14.76
CA TRP A 243 5.31 0.52 -16.05
C TRP A 243 6.12 1.33 -17.07
N LEU A 244 7.05 2.17 -16.61
CA LEU A 244 7.87 3.02 -17.50
C LEU A 244 8.67 2.20 -18.51
N ASP A 245 9.19 1.05 -18.08
CA ASP A 245 9.72 0.01 -18.96
C ASP A 245 8.95 -1.28 -18.76
N GLN A 246 7.80 -1.36 -19.43
CA GLN A 246 6.88 -2.48 -19.28
C GLN A 246 7.51 -3.83 -19.67
N GLU A 247 8.40 -3.86 -20.65
CA GLU A 247 9.02 -5.10 -21.10
C GLU A 247 9.96 -5.67 -20.04
N ILE A 248 10.75 -4.83 -19.41
CA ILE A 248 11.62 -5.21 -18.29
C ILE A 248 10.79 -5.69 -17.10
N GLU A 249 9.81 -4.88 -16.66
CA GLU A 249 8.95 -5.24 -15.52
C GLU A 249 8.19 -6.54 -15.75
N MET A 250 7.55 -6.68 -16.89
CA MET A 250 6.80 -7.89 -17.23
C MET A 250 7.70 -9.12 -17.42
N SER A 251 8.97 -8.95 -17.77
CA SER A 251 9.89 -10.06 -18.00
C SER A 251 10.12 -10.87 -16.72
N TRP A 252 10.55 -10.22 -15.64
CA TRP A 252 10.81 -10.92 -14.39
C TRP A 252 9.53 -11.38 -13.67
N MET A 253 8.43 -10.60 -13.78
CA MET A 253 7.13 -11.02 -13.26
C MET A 253 6.60 -12.30 -13.92
N LYS A 254 6.70 -12.40 -15.26
CA LYS A 254 6.28 -13.61 -15.99
C LYS A 254 7.08 -14.83 -15.55
N GLU A 255 8.38 -14.68 -15.38
CA GLU A 255 9.24 -15.75 -14.91
C GLU A 255 8.82 -16.22 -13.50
N TYR A 256 8.53 -15.27 -12.60
CA TYR A 256 8.01 -15.60 -11.25
C TYR A 256 6.68 -16.35 -11.33
N VAL A 257 5.69 -15.84 -12.05
CA VAL A 257 4.35 -16.45 -12.17
C VAL A 257 4.42 -17.84 -12.82
N GLU A 258 5.32 -18.04 -13.78
CA GLU A 258 5.49 -19.34 -14.44
C GLU A 258 6.03 -20.40 -13.48
N LYS A 259 7.01 -20.04 -12.67
CA LYS A 259 7.78 -20.96 -11.82
C LYS A 259 7.27 -21.09 -10.38
N SER A 260 6.47 -20.14 -9.91
CA SER A 260 5.94 -20.09 -8.54
C SER A 260 4.46 -20.43 -8.47
N ASP A 261 4.05 -21.01 -7.35
CA ASP A 261 2.64 -21.20 -6.99
C ASP A 261 2.15 -20.14 -5.97
N CYS A 262 3.03 -19.26 -5.49
CA CYS A 262 2.69 -18.15 -4.61
C CYS A 262 1.89 -17.05 -5.31
N GLY A 263 1.24 -16.18 -4.53
CA GLY A 263 0.39 -15.11 -5.07
C GLY A 263 1.20 -13.96 -5.69
N LEU A 264 0.59 -13.29 -6.66
CA LEU A 264 1.04 -12.01 -7.18
C LEU A 264 -0.12 -11.04 -7.21
N THR A 265 0.03 -9.88 -6.59
CA THR A 265 -0.90 -8.75 -6.74
C THR A 265 -0.20 -7.56 -7.37
N VAL A 266 -0.89 -6.90 -8.29
CA VAL A 266 -0.35 -5.77 -9.04
C VAL A 266 -1.28 -4.59 -8.88
N LEU A 267 -0.83 -3.55 -8.20
CA LEU A 267 -1.62 -2.34 -8.01
C LEU A 267 -1.88 -1.67 -9.37
N GLN A 268 -3.12 -1.32 -9.60
CA GLN A 268 -3.58 -0.63 -10.79
C GLN A 268 -4.13 0.73 -10.40
N THR A 269 -3.65 1.77 -11.07
CA THR A 269 -4.21 3.13 -10.98
C THR A 269 -4.94 3.47 -12.28
N ASN A 270 -5.64 4.59 -12.29
CA ASN A 270 -6.33 5.05 -13.49
C ASN A 270 -5.31 5.38 -14.61
N GLY A 271 -5.40 4.70 -15.74
CA GLY A 271 -4.52 4.89 -16.88
C GLY A 271 -3.40 3.86 -17.01
N ASP A 272 -3.25 3.00 -16.01
CA ASP A 272 -2.27 1.93 -16.06
C ASP A 272 -2.57 0.90 -17.16
N SER A 273 -1.56 0.19 -17.47
CA SER A 273 -1.47 -0.65 -18.62
C SER A 273 -2.59 -1.70 -18.68
N VAL A 274 -3.51 -1.54 -19.62
CA VAL A 274 -4.48 -2.56 -20.01
C VAL A 274 -3.79 -3.93 -20.23
N LYS A 275 -2.54 -3.94 -20.70
CA LYS A 275 -1.75 -5.16 -20.88
C LYS A 275 -1.51 -5.92 -19.57
N THR A 276 -1.27 -5.20 -18.46
CA THR A 276 -1.06 -5.83 -17.15
C THR A 276 -2.35 -6.46 -16.63
N ILE A 277 -3.48 -5.76 -16.78
CA ILE A 277 -4.80 -6.27 -16.41
C ILE A 277 -5.12 -7.54 -17.22
N LEU A 278 -4.95 -7.49 -18.54
CA LEU A 278 -5.17 -8.64 -19.41
C LEU A 278 -4.24 -9.81 -19.07
N TYR A 279 -3.01 -9.53 -18.73
CA TYR A 279 -2.07 -10.54 -18.26
C TYR A 279 -2.55 -11.20 -16.96
N CYS A 280 -2.97 -10.41 -15.97
CA CYS A 280 -3.50 -10.95 -14.73
C CYS A 280 -4.73 -11.83 -14.98
N GLU A 281 -5.66 -11.39 -15.84
CA GLU A 281 -6.85 -12.16 -16.21
C GLU A 281 -6.46 -13.47 -16.88
N GLU A 282 -5.54 -13.44 -17.86
CA GLU A 282 -5.04 -14.64 -18.54
C GLU A 282 -4.44 -15.65 -17.56
N GLN A 283 -3.59 -15.19 -16.63
CA GLN A 283 -2.96 -16.06 -15.65
C GLN A 283 -3.98 -16.61 -14.65
N PHE A 284 -4.94 -15.80 -14.23
CA PHE A 284 -6.05 -16.27 -13.38
C PHE A 284 -6.86 -17.38 -14.04
N LEU A 285 -7.19 -17.24 -15.33
CA LEU A 285 -7.91 -18.26 -16.09
C LEU A 285 -7.10 -19.55 -16.25
N LYS A 286 -5.78 -19.48 -16.17
CA LYS A 286 -4.86 -20.65 -16.14
C LYS A 286 -4.72 -21.26 -14.73
N GLY A 287 -5.43 -20.73 -13.74
CA GLY A 287 -5.40 -21.22 -12.35
C GLY A 287 -4.26 -20.65 -11.50
N LYS A 288 -3.48 -19.69 -11.99
CA LYS A 288 -2.46 -19.01 -11.20
C LYS A 288 -3.09 -17.96 -10.26
N ASN A 289 -2.51 -17.79 -9.08
CA ASN A 289 -2.97 -16.80 -8.10
C ASN A 289 -2.42 -15.40 -8.42
N VAL A 290 -2.84 -14.83 -9.54
CA VAL A 290 -2.44 -13.49 -10.01
C VAL A 290 -3.67 -12.59 -10.05
N ARG A 291 -3.59 -11.43 -9.39
CA ARG A 291 -4.72 -10.49 -9.27
C ARG A 291 -4.28 -9.05 -9.53
N PRO A 292 -5.04 -8.29 -10.33
CA PRO A 292 -4.93 -6.84 -10.30
C PRO A 292 -5.59 -6.33 -9.02
N GLN A 293 -4.95 -5.37 -8.36
CA GLN A 293 -5.45 -4.72 -7.16
C GLN A 293 -5.88 -3.30 -7.51
N PHE A 294 -7.13 -2.97 -7.22
CA PHE A 294 -7.69 -1.64 -7.47
C PHE A 294 -8.06 -0.97 -6.14
N PRO A 295 -7.80 0.34 -6.00
CA PRO A 295 -8.29 1.06 -4.84
C PRO A 295 -9.83 0.98 -4.76
N GLY A 296 -10.36 0.68 -3.59
CA GLY A 296 -11.80 0.59 -3.33
C GLY A 296 -12.53 1.95 -3.34
N ARG A 297 -11.80 3.03 -3.66
CA ARG A 297 -12.28 4.40 -3.72
C ARG A 297 -11.64 5.15 -4.88
N ASN A 298 -12.21 6.31 -5.23
CA ASN A 298 -11.55 7.20 -6.19
C ASN A 298 -10.19 7.65 -5.65
N VAL A 299 -9.17 7.61 -6.50
CA VAL A 299 -7.87 8.21 -6.20
C VAL A 299 -8.04 9.72 -6.24
N GLY A 300 -7.78 10.37 -5.11
CA GLY A 300 -7.81 11.83 -4.99
C GLY A 300 -6.45 12.33 -4.56
N LEU A 301 -5.95 13.35 -5.22
CA LEU A 301 -4.70 14.04 -4.87
C LEU A 301 -5.03 15.46 -4.44
N MET A 302 -4.55 15.88 -3.28
CA MET A 302 -4.59 17.28 -2.86
C MET A 302 -3.27 17.94 -3.22
N PHE A 303 -3.33 18.99 -4.00
CA PHE A 303 -2.17 19.75 -4.42
C PHE A 303 -2.12 21.10 -3.71
N GLY A 304 -0.93 21.48 -3.29
CA GLY A 304 -0.64 22.80 -2.73
C GLY A 304 0.76 23.24 -3.10
N LEU A 305 1.04 24.53 -3.03
CA LEU A 305 2.37 25.06 -3.33
C LEU A 305 3.44 24.66 -2.29
N GLU A 306 3.05 24.02 -1.20
CA GLU A 306 3.93 23.45 -0.18
C GLU A 306 3.95 21.92 -0.24
N SER A 307 3.15 21.32 -1.12
CA SER A 307 3.20 19.86 -1.34
C SER A 307 4.41 19.48 -2.18
N SER A 308 4.88 18.26 -2.00
CA SER A 308 5.97 17.65 -2.78
C SER A 308 5.64 17.52 -4.26
N LEU A 309 4.35 17.51 -4.61
CA LEU A 309 3.86 17.47 -5.99
C LEU A 309 2.75 18.51 -6.18
N HIS A 310 2.86 19.32 -7.25
CA HIS A 310 1.82 20.26 -7.66
C HIS A 310 1.99 20.66 -9.14
N PRO A 311 0.95 21.23 -9.81
CA PRO A 311 0.97 21.48 -11.25
C PRO A 311 2.13 22.34 -11.77
N PHE A 312 2.69 23.22 -10.94
CA PHE A 312 3.73 24.17 -11.36
C PHE A 312 5.16 23.69 -11.13
N ILE A 313 5.37 22.56 -10.42
CA ILE A 313 6.70 22.12 -9.98
C ILE A 313 7.70 21.94 -11.15
N GLY A 314 7.20 21.58 -12.34
CA GLY A 314 8.01 21.43 -13.55
C GLY A 314 8.27 22.72 -14.32
N HIS A 315 7.60 23.84 -13.99
CA HIS A 315 7.70 25.06 -14.77
C HIS A 315 8.99 25.83 -14.46
N PRO A 316 9.78 26.25 -15.49
CA PRO A 316 11.02 26.98 -15.27
C PRO A 316 10.85 28.21 -14.38
N SER A 317 9.83 29.04 -14.65
CA SER A 317 9.55 30.23 -13.84
C SER A 317 9.17 29.91 -12.39
N TYR A 318 8.51 28.76 -12.13
CA TYR A 318 8.24 28.36 -10.75
C TYR A 318 9.51 27.92 -10.03
N LYS A 319 10.39 27.20 -10.71
CA LYS A 319 11.68 26.78 -10.14
C LYS A 319 12.54 27.96 -9.67
N GLU A 320 12.44 29.11 -10.37
CA GLU A 320 13.14 30.35 -9.98
C GLU A 320 12.68 30.90 -8.62
N ILE A 321 11.43 30.65 -8.23
CA ILE A 321 10.83 31.16 -6.99
C ILE A 321 10.54 30.09 -5.95
N SER A 322 10.74 28.82 -6.26
CA SER A 322 10.35 27.69 -5.39
C SER A 322 11.00 27.72 -3.99
N HIS A 323 12.19 28.30 -3.89
CA HIS A 323 12.95 28.45 -2.65
C HIS A 323 12.44 29.58 -1.74
N LEU A 324 11.54 30.44 -2.22
CA LEU A 324 10.99 31.57 -1.45
C LEU A 324 9.90 31.10 -0.48
N PRO A 325 9.69 31.82 0.63
CA PRO A 325 8.54 31.60 1.51
C PRO A 325 7.20 31.66 0.76
N LEU A 326 6.20 30.89 1.21
CA LEU A 326 4.92 30.76 0.54
C LEU A 326 4.25 32.10 0.22
N ASN A 327 4.24 33.03 1.18
CA ASN A 327 3.66 34.37 1.00
C ASN A 327 4.31 35.15 -0.14
N GLU A 328 5.64 35.06 -0.32
CA GLU A 328 6.38 35.69 -1.39
C GLU A 328 6.08 35.01 -2.73
N ARG A 329 6.08 33.68 -2.79
CA ARG A 329 5.65 32.92 -3.97
C ARG A 329 4.25 33.31 -4.42
N LEU A 330 3.30 33.37 -3.49
CA LEU A 330 1.92 33.75 -3.78
C LEU A 330 1.82 35.20 -4.32
N SER A 331 2.62 36.13 -3.78
CA SER A 331 2.66 37.52 -4.28
C SER A 331 3.13 37.55 -5.73
N ILE A 332 4.21 36.86 -6.06
CA ILE A 332 4.75 36.77 -7.43
C ILE A 332 3.77 36.10 -8.38
N MET A 333 3.19 34.95 -7.96
CA MET A 333 2.26 34.20 -8.81
C MET A 333 0.93 34.93 -9.07
N ARG A 334 0.54 35.88 -8.23
CA ARG A 334 -0.62 36.74 -8.44
C ARG A 334 -0.37 37.86 -9.45
N ASP A 335 0.90 38.14 -9.75
CA ASP A 335 1.22 39.15 -10.80
C ASP A 335 0.73 38.67 -12.17
N PRO A 336 -0.05 39.49 -12.90
CA PRO A 336 -0.62 39.08 -14.19
C PRO A 336 0.44 38.73 -15.25
N ALA A 337 1.60 39.38 -15.23
CA ALA A 337 2.67 39.10 -16.18
C ALA A 337 3.35 37.75 -15.86
N PHE A 338 3.58 37.47 -14.57
CA PHE A 338 4.10 36.18 -14.13
C PHE A 338 3.11 35.06 -14.44
N LYS A 339 1.83 35.27 -14.15
CA LYS A 339 0.78 34.33 -14.50
C LYS A 339 0.77 33.97 -15.98
N GLN A 340 0.83 34.99 -16.84
CA GLN A 340 0.87 34.80 -18.29
C GLN A 340 2.16 34.06 -18.72
N LYS A 341 3.30 34.37 -18.10
CA LYS A 341 4.58 33.71 -18.36
C LYS A 341 4.49 32.21 -18.07
N ILE A 342 4.10 31.85 -16.85
CA ILE A 342 4.08 30.44 -16.40
C ILE A 342 3.07 29.59 -17.19
N LEU A 343 1.90 30.15 -17.55
CA LEU A 343 0.89 29.45 -18.35
C LEU A 343 1.31 29.21 -19.81
N ASN A 344 2.26 29.97 -20.32
CA ASN A 344 2.80 29.82 -21.68
C ASN A 344 4.06 28.92 -21.70
N GLU A 345 4.61 28.58 -20.57
CA GLU A 345 5.77 27.69 -20.48
C GLU A 345 5.37 26.21 -20.63
N SER A 346 6.24 25.44 -21.25
CA SER A 346 6.16 24.00 -21.17
C SER A 346 6.89 23.53 -19.90
N PRO A 347 6.25 22.71 -19.06
CA PRO A 347 6.92 22.18 -17.89
C PRO A 347 8.13 21.32 -18.30
N SER A 348 9.25 21.53 -17.63
CA SER A 348 10.47 20.74 -17.78
C SER A 348 10.58 19.80 -16.60
N PHE A 349 10.05 18.61 -16.74
CA PHE A 349 10.26 17.49 -15.81
C PHE A 349 11.52 16.72 -16.18
N ARG A 350 12.06 15.97 -15.26
CA ARG A 350 13.03 14.90 -15.62
C ARG A 350 12.37 13.98 -16.65
N GLU A 351 13.17 13.28 -17.46
CA GLU A 351 12.65 12.45 -18.57
C GLU A 351 11.64 11.40 -18.11
N ASP A 352 11.85 10.83 -16.92
CA ASP A 352 10.96 9.89 -16.25
C ASP A 352 9.58 10.51 -15.95
N LEU A 353 9.56 11.70 -15.33
CA LEU A 353 8.31 12.44 -15.05
C LEU A 353 7.63 12.95 -16.34
N GLN A 354 8.40 13.19 -17.41
CA GLN A 354 7.81 13.55 -18.69
C GLN A 354 7.01 12.40 -19.33
N LYS A 355 7.45 11.15 -19.13
CA LYS A 355 6.69 9.98 -19.59
C LYS A 355 5.39 9.83 -18.80
N ALA A 356 5.43 9.93 -17.47
CA ALA A 356 4.24 9.85 -16.61
C ALA A 356 3.25 11.01 -16.85
N ALA A 357 3.75 12.23 -17.12
CA ALA A 357 2.91 13.42 -17.39
C ALA A 357 2.24 13.41 -18.77
N LYS A 358 2.63 12.54 -19.69
CA LYS A 358 2.04 12.42 -21.04
C LYS A 358 0.77 11.56 -21.07
N GLU A 359 0.44 10.87 -20.00
CA GLU A 359 -0.80 10.10 -19.90
C GLU A 359 -2.01 11.05 -19.76
N PRO A 360 -3.03 10.97 -20.63
CA PRO A 360 -4.10 11.99 -20.74
C PRO A 360 -5.02 12.12 -19.52
N VAL A 361 -4.99 11.18 -18.60
CA VAL A 361 -5.98 11.06 -17.50
C VAL A 361 -5.71 12.05 -16.36
N SER A 362 -4.45 12.41 -16.10
CA SER A 362 -4.09 13.38 -15.05
C SER A 362 -4.50 14.82 -15.36
N TYR A 363 -4.71 15.18 -16.63
CA TYR A 363 -5.01 16.55 -17.06
C TYR A 363 -6.50 16.93 -17.05
N THR A 364 -7.40 15.97 -17.18
CA THR A 364 -8.84 16.25 -17.30
C THR A 364 -9.47 16.71 -15.98
N HIS A 365 -8.94 16.32 -14.83
CA HIS A 365 -9.47 16.73 -13.51
C HIS A 365 -8.97 18.11 -13.06
N LEU A 366 -7.78 18.55 -13.47
CA LEU A 366 -7.25 19.87 -13.16
C LEU A 366 -7.98 21.00 -13.90
N ARG A 367 -8.50 20.73 -15.11
CA ARG A 367 -9.30 21.72 -15.88
C ARG A 367 -10.72 21.90 -15.36
N ALA A 368 -11.30 20.91 -14.69
CA ALA A 368 -12.68 20.98 -14.21
C ALA A 368 -12.87 21.92 -13.01
N HIS A 369 -11.81 22.16 -12.22
CA HIS A 369 -11.86 23.07 -11.06
C HIS A 369 -11.49 24.53 -11.39
N GLU A 370 -10.85 24.80 -12.51
CA GLU A 370 -10.50 26.18 -12.93
C GLU A 370 -11.68 26.97 -13.56
N THR A 371 -12.79 26.30 -13.86
CA THR A 371 -13.94 26.91 -14.54
C THR A 371 -15.07 27.39 -13.61
N GLN A 372 -14.88 27.30 -12.28
CA GLN A 372 -15.90 27.67 -11.29
C GLN A 372 -15.50 28.81 -10.35
N THR A 373 -14.51 29.63 -10.70
CA THR A 373 -14.26 30.91 -9.99
C THR A 373 -14.23 32.10 -10.94
#